data_abfaa2ef04186280048b81075201f21c
#
_entry.id   abfaa2ef04186280048b81075201f21c
#
_cell.length_a   1.000
_cell.length_b   1.000
_cell.length_c   1.000
_cell.angle_alpha   90.00
_cell.angle_beta   90.00
_cell.angle_gamma   90.00
#
_symmetry.space_group_name_H-M   'P 1'
#
loop_
_entity.id
_entity.type
_entity.pdbx_description
1 polymer ?
#
loop_
_entity_poly.entity_id
_entity_poly.type
_entity_poly.pdbx_seq_one_letter_code
_entity_poly.pdbx_strand_id
1 'polypeptide(L)'
;MTDLSQTPASGETPMPQKRGQSLLEPSDRTKRRNAAETRFKAYGIGAIAIGLLMLLVLVTTIFSKGLGAFQQSFVTLQVELLESKLDKNGNRDIDDIKKVTTFGYAPIIRGAIEAKVTELGIDTPLKAKDMAGILSKDAAATLREYVVTNPGQIGETVEFRFLAQSRVDGYLKGRVSRDSIGNDKNISAGQLDLVDALVAAGVVEKTFNLAFILGSDASDARPEAAGMGVSMLGSLFMMLVVLALALPIGVAASIYLEEFAPQNWLTDIIEVNISNLAAVPSIVFGILGLAVFINYMHLPSSAPLVGGLVLTLMTLPTIIISTRASLKAVPPSIRDAALGVGASKMQSVFHHVLPLAAPGILTGTIIGLAQALGETAPLLLIGMVGFIASNAPDSIASGLLSPNSAMPAQIYEWAKRADPAFYERAWGGIIILLVFLITMNTLAVILRRRFERRW
;
A
#
# COMPACT_ATOMS: atom_id res chain seq x y z
N MET A 1 68.84 -47.97 -84.10
CA MET A 1 69.61 -46.89 -83.47
C MET A 1 68.54 -45.92 -82.95
N THR A 2 68.34 -45.74 -81.75
CA THR A 2 68.99 -45.65 -80.48
C THR A 2 67.98 -45.76 -79.40
N ASP A 3 68.34 -46.56 -78.43
CA ASP A 3 67.77 -46.73 -77.13
C ASP A 3 67.54 -45.47 -76.36
N LEU A 4 66.41 -45.34 -75.58
CA LEU A 4 66.22 -44.37 -74.50
C LEU A 4 65.49 -45.04 -73.32
N SER A 5 66.21 -45.26 -72.37
CA SER A 5 66.02 -45.72 -70.98
C SER A 5 64.71 -45.24 -70.32
N GLN A 6 64.06 -46.15 -69.67
CA GLN A 6 63.00 -45.97 -68.68
C GLN A 6 63.52 -45.27 -67.43
N THR A 7 62.83 -44.25 -66.98
CA THR A 7 62.96 -43.68 -65.63
C THR A 7 61.79 -44.13 -64.76
N PRO A 8 62.01 -44.58 -63.52
CA PRO A 8 60.91 -45.13 -62.69
C PRO A 8 60.04 -44.01 -62.12
N ALA A 9 58.72 -44.21 -62.15
CA ALA A 9 57.70 -43.36 -61.54
C ALA A 9 57.86 -43.32 -60.01
N SER A 10 58.09 -42.18 -59.50
CA SER A 10 58.02 -41.85 -58.06
C SER A 10 56.63 -42.11 -57.51
N GLY A 11 56.54 -43.02 -56.56
CA GLY A 11 55.26 -43.29 -55.87
C GLY A 11 54.75 -42.08 -55.08
N GLU A 12 53.70 -41.51 -55.56
CA GLU A 12 52.84 -40.55 -54.72
C GLU A 12 52.06 -41.41 -53.74
N THR A 13 52.37 -41.26 -52.45
CA THR A 13 51.57 -41.76 -51.36
C THR A 13 50.20 -40.98 -51.40
N PRO A 14 49.05 -41.66 -51.45
CA PRO A 14 47.77 -40.98 -51.44
C PRO A 14 47.60 -40.24 -50.11
N MET A 15 47.45 -38.92 -50.19
CA MET A 15 47.05 -38.11 -49.04
C MET A 15 45.73 -38.63 -48.47
N PRO A 16 45.61 -38.80 -47.15
CA PRO A 16 44.36 -39.26 -46.55
C PRO A 16 43.27 -38.25 -46.84
N GLN A 17 42.28 -38.62 -47.67
CA GLN A 17 41.06 -37.88 -47.86
C GLN A 17 40.37 -37.72 -46.50
N LYS A 18 40.36 -36.52 -45.97
CA LYS A 18 39.49 -36.18 -44.87
C LYS A 18 38.07 -36.54 -45.26
N ARG A 19 37.52 -37.63 -44.69
CA ARG A 19 36.09 -37.95 -44.79
C ARG A 19 35.31 -36.68 -44.48
N GLY A 20 34.55 -36.21 -45.46
CA GLY A 20 33.67 -35.08 -45.27
C GLY A 20 32.77 -35.34 -44.06
N GLN A 21 32.89 -34.54 -43.01
CA GLN A 21 31.97 -34.62 -41.88
C GLN A 21 30.56 -34.42 -42.43
N SER A 22 29.66 -35.37 -42.14
CA SER A 22 28.25 -35.27 -42.48
C SER A 22 27.72 -33.93 -42.00
N LEU A 23 27.00 -33.17 -42.81
CA LEU A 23 26.37 -31.91 -42.46
C LEU A 23 25.33 -32.08 -41.34
N LEU A 24 24.93 -33.32 -41.06
CA LEU A 24 24.03 -33.70 -39.96
C LEU A 24 24.73 -33.95 -38.63
N GLU A 25 26.07 -34.14 -38.64
CA GLU A 25 26.83 -34.30 -37.39
C GLU A 25 27.30 -32.93 -36.85
N PRO A 26 26.91 -32.55 -35.64
CA PRO A 26 27.33 -31.27 -35.04
C PRO A 26 28.86 -31.27 -34.87
N SER A 27 29.53 -30.32 -35.52
CA SER A 27 30.97 -30.08 -35.38
C SER A 27 31.34 -29.77 -33.90
N ASP A 28 32.59 -29.97 -33.49
CA ASP A 28 33.02 -29.64 -32.13
C ASP A 28 32.83 -28.17 -31.80
N ARG A 29 32.91 -27.28 -32.79
CA ARG A 29 32.55 -25.84 -32.62
C ARG A 29 31.07 -25.66 -32.31
N THR A 30 30.19 -26.39 -32.99
CA THR A 30 28.73 -26.36 -32.73
C THR A 30 28.41 -26.94 -31.36
N LYS A 31 29.03 -28.03 -30.94
CA LYS A 31 28.87 -28.60 -29.58
C LYS A 31 29.30 -27.60 -28.50
N ARG A 32 30.44 -26.92 -28.67
CA ARG A 32 30.90 -25.88 -27.71
C ARG A 32 29.96 -24.68 -27.64
N ARG A 33 29.44 -24.23 -28.78
CA ARG A 33 28.45 -23.13 -28.83
C ARG A 33 27.16 -23.53 -28.14
N ASN A 34 26.62 -24.70 -28.42
CA ASN A 34 25.42 -25.22 -27.79
C ASN A 34 25.61 -25.40 -26.27
N ALA A 35 26.79 -25.91 -25.83
CA ALA A 35 27.12 -26.01 -24.42
C ALA A 35 27.23 -24.62 -23.72
N ALA A 36 27.78 -23.63 -24.43
CA ALA A 36 27.81 -22.24 -23.93
C ALA A 36 26.38 -21.62 -23.82
N GLU A 37 25.54 -21.84 -24.82
CA GLU A 37 24.15 -21.43 -24.83
C GLU A 37 23.34 -22.09 -23.70
N THR A 38 23.51 -23.41 -23.50
CA THR A 38 22.85 -24.15 -22.42
C THR A 38 23.27 -23.61 -21.06
N ARG A 39 24.57 -23.32 -20.85
CA ARG A 39 25.06 -22.68 -19.61
C ARG A 39 24.45 -21.28 -19.42
N PHE A 40 24.39 -20.47 -20.47
CA PHE A 40 23.78 -19.15 -20.41
C PHE A 40 22.28 -19.22 -20.07
N LYS A 41 21.54 -20.14 -20.68
CA LYS A 41 20.14 -20.44 -20.32
C LYS A 41 20.00 -20.86 -18.85
N ALA A 42 20.91 -21.73 -18.37
CA ALA A 42 20.92 -22.15 -16.96
C ALA A 42 21.18 -20.98 -16.00
N TYR A 43 22.08 -20.06 -16.34
CA TYR A 43 22.30 -18.84 -15.56
C TYR A 43 21.05 -17.95 -15.54
N GLY A 44 20.37 -17.79 -16.70
CA GLY A 44 19.12 -17.05 -16.79
C GLY A 44 18.01 -17.66 -15.93
N ILE A 45 17.85 -18.98 -15.99
CA ILE A 45 16.88 -19.71 -15.15
C ILE A 45 17.26 -19.57 -13.67
N GLY A 46 18.53 -19.70 -13.33
CA GLY A 46 19.02 -19.51 -11.95
C GLY A 46 18.74 -18.09 -11.42
N ALA A 47 18.96 -17.07 -12.23
CA ALA A 47 18.65 -15.68 -11.85
C ALA A 47 17.15 -15.49 -11.61
N ILE A 48 16.29 -16.03 -12.49
CA ILE A 48 14.83 -15.99 -12.30
C ILE A 48 14.42 -16.73 -11.02
N ALA A 49 14.99 -17.92 -10.78
CA ALA A 49 14.68 -18.70 -9.57
C ALA A 49 15.08 -17.95 -8.29
N ILE A 50 16.24 -17.30 -8.28
CA ILE A 50 16.66 -16.44 -7.15
C ILE A 50 15.68 -15.27 -6.94
N GLY A 51 15.29 -14.59 -8.02
CA GLY A 51 14.31 -13.50 -7.93
C GLY A 51 12.96 -13.94 -7.37
N LEU A 52 12.45 -15.09 -7.84
CA LEU A 52 11.21 -15.68 -7.33
C LEU A 52 11.33 -16.13 -5.87
N LEU A 53 12.47 -16.71 -5.49
CA LEU A 53 12.74 -17.09 -4.09
C LEU A 53 12.74 -15.86 -3.17
N MET A 54 13.43 -14.79 -3.56
CA MET A 54 13.44 -13.53 -2.80
C MET A 54 12.05 -12.93 -2.67
N LEU A 55 11.26 -12.94 -3.75
CA LEU A 55 9.86 -12.51 -3.72
C LEU A 55 9.02 -13.36 -2.76
N LEU A 56 9.18 -14.67 -2.80
CA LEU A 56 8.49 -15.60 -1.90
C LEU A 56 8.84 -15.33 -0.44
N VAL A 57 10.13 -15.15 -0.12
CA VAL A 57 10.60 -14.81 1.22
C VAL A 57 10.01 -13.48 1.68
N LEU A 58 10.00 -12.45 0.82
CA LEU A 58 9.41 -11.15 1.12
C LEU A 58 7.92 -11.28 1.45
N VAL A 59 7.16 -11.91 0.56
CA VAL A 59 5.71 -12.10 0.72
C VAL A 59 5.41 -12.89 1.99
N THR A 60 6.12 -14.01 2.22
CA THR A 60 5.95 -14.82 3.43
C THR A 60 6.25 -14.01 4.69
N THR A 61 7.28 -13.16 4.67
CA THR A 61 7.63 -12.29 5.80
C THR A 61 6.54 -11.25 6.06
N ILE A 62 5.99 -10.61 5.01
CA ILE A 62 4.90 -9.65 5.13
C ILE A 62 3.69 -10.30 5.80
N PHE A 63 3.26 -11.47 5.30
CA PHE A 63 2.10 -12.15 5.86
C PHE A 63 2.35 -12.66 7.29
N SER A 64 3.49 -13.30 7.55
CA SER A 64 3.80 -13.83 8.88
C SER A 64 3.84 -12.76 9.98
N LYS A 65 4.33 -11.55 9.65
CA LYS A 65 4.40 -10.43 10.60
C LYS A 65 3.18 -9.52 10.60
N GLY A 66 2.45 -9.47 9.48
CA GLY A 66 1.33 -8.53 9.31
C GLY A 66 -0.04 -9.10 9.65
N LEU A 67 -0.26 -10.42 9.58
CA LEU A 67 -1.57 -11.02 9.85
C LEU A 67 -2.04 -10.78 11.29
N GLY A 68 -1.14 -10.64 12.25
CA GLY A 68 -1.47 -10.30 13.63
C GLY A 68 -2.24 -8.98 13.77
N ALA A 69 -2.01 -8.00 12.89
CA ALA A 69 -2.71 -6.72 12.91
C ALA A 69 -4.22 -6.83 12.64
N PHE A 70 -4.64 -7.87 11.92
CA PHE A 70 -6.05 -8.15 11.61
C PHE A 70 -6.79 -8.88 12.73
N GLN A 71 -6.12 -9.19 13.83
CA GLN A 71 -6.70 -9.74 15.03
C GLN A 71 -6.51 -8.74 16.16
N GLN A 72 -7.46 -8.70 17.08
CA GLN A 72 -7.42 -7.84 18.25
C GLN A 72 -8.03 -8.57 19.44
N SER A 73 -7.40 -8.40 20.61
CA SER A 73 -7.89 -8.96 21.86
C SER A 73 -8.86 -7.98 22.51
N PHE A 74 -9.99 -8.50 22.96
CA PHE A 74 -11.03 -7.75 23.68
C PHE A 74 -11.30 -8.40 25.03
N VAL A 75 -11.64 -7.56 26.00
CA VAL A 75 -12.07 -7.95 27.34
C VAL A 75 -13.54 -7.59 27.46
N THR A 76 -14.42 -8.58 27.65
CA THR A 76 -15.87 -8.39 27.82
C THR A 76 -16.22 -8.27 29.30
N LEU A 77 -16.81 -7.15 29.68
CA LEU A 77 -17.18 -6.85 31.07
C LEU A 77 -18.65 -6.42 31.15
N GLN A 78 -19.31 -6.78 32.26
CA GLN A 78 -20.59 -6.20 32.65
C GLN A 78 -20.32 -4.85 33.32
N VAL A 79 -20.81 -3.76 32.74
CA VAL A 79 -20.56 -2.39 33.21
C VAL A 79 -21.86 -1.80 33.71
N GLU A 80 -21.93 -1.52 35.00
CA GLU A 80 -23.04 -0.77 35.59
C GLU A 80 -22.87 0.72 35.29
N LEU A 81 -23.78 1.30 34.52
CA LEU A 81 -23.77 2.71 34.17
C LEU A 81 -24.36 3.56 35.28
N LEU A 82 -23.61 3.80 36.35
CA LEU A 82 -24.04 4.49 37.57
C LEU A 82 -24.58 5.90 37.27
N GLU A 83 -25.89 6.08 37.40
CA GLU A 83 -26.60 7.35 37.21
C GLU A 83 -26.01 8.48 38.06
N SER A 84 -25.67 8.21 39.32
CA SER A 84 -25.06 9.18 40.25
C SER A 84 -23.74 9.78 39.78
N LYS A 85 -23.03 9.10 38.84
CA LYS A 85 -21.75 9.56 38.28
C LYS A 85 -21.91 10.14 36.88
N LEU A 86 -22.84 9.64 36.07
CA LEU A 86 -23.00 9.95 34.67
C LEU A 86 -24.08 11.00 34.40
N ASP A 87 -25.15 10.99 35.21
CA ASP A 87 -26.28 11.93 35.11
C ASP A 87 -26.71 12.38 36.52
N LYS A 88 -26.00 13.34 37.06
CA LYS A 88 -26.25 13.84 38.43
C LYS A 88 -27.61 14.51 38.59
N ASN A 89 -28.21 14.99 37.50
CA ASN A 89 -29.47 15.69 37.51
C ASN A 89 -30.67 14.76 37.23
N GLY A 90 -30.42 13.52 36.80
CA GLY A 90 -31.44 12.54 36.44
C GLY A 90 -32.29 12.92 35.25
N ASN A 91 -31.83 13.89 34.43
CA ASN A 91 -32.58 14.45 33.32
C ASN A 91 -32.28 13.79 31.96
N ARG A 92 -31.24 12.93 31.91
CA ARG A 92 -30.72 12.29 30.70
C ARG A 92 -30.42 13.26 29.55
N ASP A 93 -30.11 14.51 29.90
CA ASP A 93 -29.73 15.53 28.92
C ASP A 93 -28.33 15.24 28.40
N ILE A 94 -28.22 15.13 27.05
CA ILE A 94 -26.96 14.84 26.35
C ILE A 94 -25.89 15.90 26.65
N ASP A 95 -26.27 17.16 26.80
CA ASP A 95 -25.34 18.25 27.05
C ASP A 95 -24.78 18.19 28.49
N ASP A 96 -25.56 17.68 29.46
CA ASP A 96 -25.07 17.41 30.82
C ASP A 96 -24.17 16.17 30.86
N ILE A 97 -24.56 15.11 30.18
CA ILE A 97 -23.77 13.88 30.08
C ILE A 97 -22.41 14.15 29.39
N LYS A 98 -22.37 15.00 28.37
CA LYS A 98 -21.11 15.41 27.70
C LYS A 98 -20.14 16.16 28.61
N LYS A 99 -20.61 16.82 29.66
CA LYS A 99 -19.76 17.49 30.66
C LYS A 99 -18.97 16.50 31.50
N VAL A 100 -19.44 15.25 31.62
CA VAL A 100 -18.69 14.19 32.32
C VAL A 100 -17.47 13.81 31.47
N THR A 101 -16.29 14.11 32.02
CA THR A 101 -15.01 13.78 31.37
C THR A 101 -14.70 12.30 31.48
N THR A 102 -13.72 11.82 30.72
CA THR A 102 -13.23 10.42 30.78
C THR A 102 -12.80 9.99 32.17
N PHE A 103 -12.38 10.94 33.01
CA PHE A 103 -12.06 10.65 34.43
C PHE A 103 -13.26 10.15 35.25
N GLY A 104 -14.49 10.54 34.90
CA GLY A 104 -15.71 10.05 35.52
C GLY A 104 -16.03 8.59 35.21
N TYR A 105 -15.61 8.11 34.04
CA TYR A 105 -15.81 6.74 33.56
C TYR A 105 -14.76 5.74 34.11
N ALA A 106 -13.55 6.20 34.43
CA ALA A 106 -12.48 5.34 34.91
C ALA A 106 -12.82 4.56 36.19
N PRO A 107 -13.53 5.11 37.22
CA PRO A 107 -13.97 4.35 38.37
C PRO A 107 -15.03 3.29 38.05
N ILE A 108 -15.90 3.53 37.05
CA ILE A 108 -16.92 2.59 36.59
C ILE A 108 -16.23 1.35 36.01
N ILE A 109 -15.26 1.55 35.12
CA ILE A 109 -14.47 0.49 34.50
C ILE A 109 -13.68 -0.31 35.54
N ARG A 110 -13.09 0.37 36.52
CA ARG A 110 -12.38 -0.31 37.63
C ARG A 110 -13.31 -1.19 38.46
N GLY A 111 -14.51 -0.69 38.77
CA GLY A 111 -15.53 -1.48 39.47
C GLY A 111 -15.99 -2.69 38.66
N ALA A 112 -16.17 -2.52 37.36
CA ALA A 112 -16.60 -3.60 36.45
C ALA A 112 -15.57 -4.75 36.38
N ILE A 113 -14.29 -4.45 36.28
CA ILE A 113 -13.23 -5.48 36.23
C ILE A 113 -13.04 -6.14 37.59
N GLU A 114 -13.12 -5.37 38.70
CA GLU A 114 -13.03 -5.91 40.06
C GLU A 114 -14.21 -6.84 40.37
N ALA A 115 -15.42 -6.45 40.00
CA ALA A 115 -16.61 -7.29 40.12
C ALA A 115 -16.46 -8.60 39.35
N LYS A 116 -15.95 -8.53 38.09
CA LYS A 116 -15.75 -9.72 37.26
C LYS A 116 -14.68 -10.67 37.82
N VAL A 117 -13.59 -10.14 38.32
CA VAL A 117 -12.52 -10.92 38.96
C VAL A 117 -13.04 -11.61 40.23
N THR A 118 -13.85 -10.91 41.01
CA THR A 118 -14.49 -11.45 42.21
C THR A 118 -15.52 -12.53 41.89
N GLU A 119 -16.37 -12.29 40.85
CA GLU A 119 -17.35 -13.26 40.37
C GLU A 119 -16.70 -14.59 39.98
N LEU A 120 -15.54 -14.51 39.33
CA LEU A 120 -14.78 -15.68 38.86
C LEU A 120 -13.93 -16.34 39.95
N GLY A 121 -13.87 -15.76 41.14
CA GLY A 121 -13.05 -16.27 42.24
C GLY A 121 -11.55 -16.25 41.96
N ILE A 122 -11.08 -15.33 41.11
CA ILE A 122 -9.67 -15.21 40.76
C ILE A 122 -8.94 -14.50 41.92
N ASP A 123 -8.04 -15.22 42.58
CA ASP A 123 -7.18 -14.65 43.61
C ASP A 123 -6.01 -13.86 42.98
N THR A 124 -5.96 -12.56 43.20
CA THR A 124 -4.93 -11.69 42.65
C THR A 124 -4.52 -10.60 43.65
N PRO A 125 -3.21 -10.34 43.83
CA PRO A 125 -2.72 -9.27 44.71
C PRO A 125 -2.87 -7.87 44.09
N LEU A 126 -3.40 -7.78 42.84
CA LEU A 126 -3.50 -6.52 42.10
C LEU A 126 -4.61 -5.63 42.68
N LYS A 127 -4.35 -4.33 42.72
CA LYS A 127 -5.38 -3.33 43.02
C LYS A 127 -6.29 -3.13 41.81
N ALA A 128 -7.52 -2.67 42.03
CA ALA A 128 -8.49 -2.40 40.94
C ALA A 128 -7.92 -1.50 39.80
N LYS A 129 -7.04 -0.54 40.14
CA LYS A 129 -6.35 0.30 39.15
C LYS A 129 -5.40 -0.51 38.26
N ASP A 130 -4.68 -1.46 38.83
CA ASP A 130 -3.70 -2.28 38.10
C ASP A 130 -4.41 -3.37 37.31
N MET A 131 -5.54 -3.92 37.80
CA MET A 131 -6.42 -4.79 37.02
C MET A 131 -6.97 -4.08 35.78
N ALA A 132 -7.47 -2.83 35.94
CA ALA A 132 -7.94 -2.03 34.82
C ALA A 132 -6.83 -1.66 33.82
N GLY A 133 -5.55 -1.76 34.23
CA GLY A 133 -4.39 -1.55 33.36
C GLY A 133 -4.23 -2.56 32.22
N ILE A 134 -4.96 -3.69 32.24
CA ILE A 134 -4.99 -4.64 31.12
C ILE A 134 -5.85 -4.15 29.96
N LEU A 135 -6.71 -3.14 30.21
CA LEU A 135 -7.55 -2.51 29.19
C LEU A 135 -6.81 -1.36 28.52
N SER A 136 -7.22 -1.05 27.29
CA SER A 136 -6.73 0.12 26.56
C SER A 136 -6.94 1.40 27.36
N LYS A 137 -6.03 2.34 27.24
CA LYS A 137 -6.18 3.70 27.78
C LYS A 137 -7.37 4.43 27.19
N ASP A 138 -7.90 3.96 26.07
CA ASP A 138 -9.09 4.49 25.39
C ASP A 138 -10.41 3.96 25.98
N ALA A 139 -10.36 2.98 26.85
CA ALA A 139 -11.55 2.34 27.40
C ALA A 139 -12.57 3.33 27.99
N ALA A 140 -12.09 4.36 28.70
CA ALA A 140 -12.94 5.38 29.27
C ALA A 140 -13.56 6.32 28.20
N ALA A 141 -12.83 6.62 27.13
CA ALA A 141 -13.34 7.42 26.03
C ALA A 141 -14.38 6.65 25.20
N THR A 142 -14.12 5.38 24.93
CA THR A 142 -15.04 4.49 24.19
C THR A 142 -16.34 4.28 24.97
N LEU A 143 -16.25 4.05 26.28
CA LEU A 143 -17.44 3.93 27.13
C LEU A 143 -18.23 5.25 27.19
N ARG A 144 -17.53 6.39 27.27
CA ARG A 144 -18.17 7.72 27.24
C ARG A 144 -18.93 7.96 25.93
N GLU A 145 -18.33 7.65 24.79
CA GLU A 145 -18.97 7.77 23.49
C GLU A 145 -20.23 6.91 23.38
N TYR A 146 -20.15 5.66 23.88
CA TYR A 146 -21.30 4.77 23.95
C TYR A 146 -22.43 5.36 24.80
N VAL A 147 -22.15 5.89 25.99
CA VAL A 147 -23.16 6.49 26.89
C VAL A 147 -23.78 7.74 26.27
N VAL A 148 -22.98 8.60 25.65
CA VAL A 148 -23.48 9.81 24.96
C VAL A 148 -24.40 9.44 23.78
N THR A 149 -24.12 8.35 23.10
CA THR A 149 -24.94 7.84 21.99
C THR A 149 -26.20 7.12 22.49
N ASN A 150 -26.15 6.53 23.69
CA ASN A 150 -27.23 5.74 24.28
C ASN A 150 -27.62 6.23 25.69
N PRO A 151 -28.08 7.48 25.85
CA PRO A 151 -28.34 8.06 27.18
C PRO A 151 -29.45 7.33 27.94
N GLY A 152 -30.32 6.62 27.24
CA GLY A 152 -31.41 5.82 27.84
C GLY A 152 -30.95 4.66 28.69
N GLN A 153 -29.72 4.17 28.50
CA GLN A 153 -29.19 3.02 29.22
C GLN A 153 -28.47 3.39 30.53
N ILE A 154 -28.40 4.69 30.86
CA ILE A 154 -27.87 5.12 32.16
C ILE A 154 -28.74 4.54 33.28
N GLY A 155 -28.08 3.91 34.25
CA GLY A 155 -28.72 3.16 35.33
C GLY A 155 -28.85 1.65 35.05
N GLU A 156 -28.53 1.18 33.88
CA GLU A 156 -28.55 -0.23 33.50
C GLU A 156 -27.14 -0.85 33.55
N THR A 157 -27.08 -2.18 33.64
CA THR A 157 -25.84 -2.94 33.45
C THR A 157 -25.78 -3.40 32.01
N VAL A 158 -24.73 -2.97 31.30
CA VAL A 158 -24.51 -3.29 29.89
C VAL A 158 -23.30 -4.19 29.73
N GLU A 159 -23.39 -5.16 28.82
CA GLU A 159 -22.21 -5.89 28.39
C GLU A 159 -21.39 -5.04 27.43
N PHE A 160 -20.15 -4.77 27.78
CA PHE A 160 -19.29 -3.91 26.99
C PHE A 160 -17.95 -4.58 26.70
N ARG A 161 -17.50 -4.47 25.43
CA ARG A 161 -16.25 -5.04 24.95
C ARG A 161 -15.18 -3.96 24.87
N PHE A 162 -14.19 -4.05 25.75
CA PHE A 162 -13.05 -3.15 25.77
C PHE A 162 -11.86 -3.72 25.00
N LEU A 163 -11.14 -2.85 24.28
CA LEU A 163 -9.85 -3.22 23.71
C LEU A 163 -8.88 -3.59 24.83
N ALA A 164 -8.18 -4.70 24.68
CA ALA A 164 -7.03 -5.01 25.54
C ALA A 164 -5.87 -4.07 25.25
N GLN A 165 -5.11 -3.70 26.25
CA GLN A 165 -3.89 -2.89 26.11
C GLN A 165 -2.89 -3.56 25.16
N SER A 166 -2.04 -2.79 24.46
CA SER A 166 -1.12 -3.28 23.44
C SER A 166 -0.16 -4.38 23.92
N ARG A 167 0.26 -4.34 25.20
CA ARG A 167 1.14 -5.38 25.78
C ARG A 167 0.39 -6.68 26.04
N VAL A 168 -0.87 -6.59 26.48
CA VAL A 168 -1.77 -7.75 26.67
C VAL A 168 -2.05 -8.39 25.32
N ASP A 169 -2.45 -7.60 24.33
CA ASP A 169 -2.66 -8.07 22.95
C ASP A 169 -1.38 -8.71 22.37
N GLY A 170 -0.22 -8.06 22.62
CA GLY A 170 1.08 -8.60 22.22
C GLY A 170 1.45 -9.92 22.91
N TYR A 171 1.10 -10.09 24.19
CA TYR A 171 1.29 -11.35 24.91
C TYR A 171 0.43 -12.46 24.33
N LEU A 172 -0.84 -12.21 24.12
CA LEU A 172 -1.77 -13.17 23.55
C LEU A 172 -1.43 -13.57 22.10
N LYS A 173 -0.72 -12.70 21.36
CA LYS A 173 -0.20 -12.95 20.01
C LYS A 173 1.24 -13.52 20.00
N GLY A 174 1.87 -13.71 21.15
CA GLY A 174 3.24 -14.23 21.27
C GLY A 174 4.35 -13.23 20.93
N ARG A 175 4.04 -11.91 20.85
CA ARG A 175 5.05 -10.84 20.66
C ARG A 175 5.73 -10.43 21.95
N VAL A 176 5.04 -10.54 23.06
CA VAL A 176 5.53 -10.26 24.39
C VAL A 176 5.68 -11.60 25.10
N SER A 177 6.87 -11.90 25.63
CA SER A 177 7.13 -13.10 26.42
C SER A 177 7.23 -12.75 27.91
N ARG A 178 6.95 -13.71 28.79
CA ARG A 178 7.13 -13.53 30.23
C ARG A 178 8.57 -13.17 30.62
N ASP A 179 9.55 -13.65 29.86
CA ASP A 179 10.97 -13.36 30.10
C ASP A 179 11.33 -11.89 29.77
N SER A 180 10.60 -11.27 28.84
CA SER A 180 10.83 -9.88 28.43
C SER A 180 10.24 -8.82 29.38
N ILE A 181 9.38 -9.23 30.33
CA ILE A 181 8.62 -8.32 31.21
C ILE A 181 9.50 -7.64 32.24
N GLY A 182 10.62 -8.25 32.66
CA GLY A 182 11.50 -7.67 33.69
C GLY A 182 11.96 -6.25 33.40
N ASN A 183 11.97 -5.83 32.11
CA ASN A 183 12.37 -4.50 31.64
C ASN A 183 11.19 -3.65 31.14
N ASP A 184 9.96 -4.19 31.07
CA ASP A 184 8.80 -3.45 30.57
C ASP A 184 8.01 -2.81 31.72
N LYS A 185 7.99 -1.49 31.75
CA LYS A 185 7.24 -0.71 32.78
C LYS A 185 5.74 -0.65 32.52
N ASN A 186 5.25 -1.13 31.37
CA ASN A 186 3.87 -0.99 30.97
C ASN A 186 2.99 -2.19 31.32
N ILE A 187 3.58 -3.29 31.75
CA ILE A 187 2.86 -4.50 32.21
C ILE A 187 3.65 -5.23 33.28
N SER A 188 2.95 -5.84 34.21
CA SER A 188 3.53 -6.65 35.29
C SER A 188 3.23 -8.14 35.13
N ALA A 189 4.02 -9.00 35.76
CA ALA A 189 3.77 -10.45 35.75
C ALA A 189 2.38 -10.78 36.33
N GLY A 190 1.96 -10.13 37.42
CA GLY A 190 0.62 -10.33 37.96
C GLY A 190 -0.51 -9.95 37.05
N GLN A 191 -0.32 -8.93 36.19
CA GLN A 191 -1.31 -8.59 35.16
C GLN A 191 -1.40 -9.69 34.08
N LEU A 192 -0.30 -10.34 33.71
CA LEU A 192 -0.34 -11.47 32.77
C LEU A 192 -1.00 -12.71 33.42
N ASP A 193 -0.76 -12.95 34.69
CA ASP A 193 -1.45 -14.05 35.43
C ASP A 193 -2.97 -13.80 35.45
N LEU A 194 -3.39 -12.57 35.67
CA LEU A 194 -4.80 -12.18 35.56
C LEU A 194 -5.34 -12.37 34.13
N VAL A 195 -4.58 -11.99 33.13
CA VAL A 195 -4.98 -12.17 31.71
C VAL A 195 -5.16 -13.65 31.39
N ASP A 196 -4.23 -14.53 31.82
CA ASP A 196 -4.34 -15.97 31.58
C ASP A 196 -5.57 -16.57 32.26
N ALA A 197 -5.89 -16.13 33.48
CA ALA A 197 -7.11 -16.55 34.20
C ALA A 197 -8.38 -16.07 33.48
N LEU A 198 -8.41 -14.82 32.98
CA LEU A 198 -9.54 -14.27 32.22
C LEU A 198 -9.72 -14.93 30.86
N VAL A 199 -8.63 -15.34 30.20
CA VAL A 199 -8.68 -16.14 28.96
C VAL A 199 -9.29 -17.52 29.25
N ALA A 200 -8.83 -18.18 30.31
CA ALA A 200 -9.39 -19.48 30.71
C ALA A 200 -10.90 -19.42 31.05
N ALA A 201 -11.34 -18.26 31.59
CA ALA A 201 -12.75 -17.99 31.88
C ALA A 201 -13.58 -17.53 30.66
N GLY A 202 -12.96 -17.37 29.48
CA GLY A 202 -13.65 -16.89 28.25
C GLY A 202 -14.01 -15.39 28.27
N VAL A 203 -13.44 -14.60 29.18
CA VAL A 203 -13.68 -13.15 29.28
C VAL A 203 -12.81 -12.36 28.30
N VAL A 204 -11.67 -12.92 27.93
CA VAL A 204 -10.74 -12.35 26.96
C VAL A 204 -10.75 -13.18 25.68
N GLU A 205 -11.10 -12.54 24.57
CA GLU A 205 -11.21 -13.20 23.26
C GLU A 205 -10.43 -12.44 22.20
N LYS A 206 -9.88 -13.18 21.23
CA LYS A 206 -9.31 -12.61 20.01
C LYS A 206 -10.34 -12.64 18.90
N THR A 207 -10.62 -11.49 18.31
CA THR A 207 -11.55 -11.38 17.19
C THR A 207 -10.93 -10.61 16.03
N PHE A 208 -11.58 -10.64 14.87
CA PHE A 208 -11.16 -9.88 13.70
C PHE A 208 -11.21 -8.38 13.98
N ASN A 209 -10.14 -7.67 13.62
CA ASN A 209 -9.96 -6.25 13.90
C ASN A 209 -10.43 -5.40 12.71
N LEU A 210 -11.73 -5.17 12.61
CA LEU A 210 -12.30 -4.30 11.57
C LEU A 210 -11.86 -2.83 11.78
N ALA A 211 -11.67 -2.41 13.03
CA ALA A 211 -11.20 -1.07 13.35
C ALA A 211 -9.79 -0.76 12.81
N PHE A 212 -8.94 -1.77 12.64
CA PHE A 212 -7.66 -1.62 11.97
C PHE A 212 -7.80 -1.20 10.50
N ILE A 213 -8.83 -1.69 9.82
CA ILE A 213 -9.07 -1.38 8.40
C ILE A 213 -9.78 -0.05 8.25
N LEU A 214 -10.83 0.21 9.04
CA LEU A 214 -11.73 1.34 8.85
C LEU A 214 -11.48 2.52 9.81
N GLY A 215 -10.76 2.26 10.91
CA GLY A 215 -10.52 3.27 11.96
C GLY A 215 -9.47 4.32 11.56
N SER A 216 -9.38 5.36 12.40
CA SER A 216 -8.35 6.39 12.33
C SER A 216 -7.03 5.92 12.97
N ASP A 217 -5.94 6.68 12.75
CA ASP A 217 -4.69 6.45 13.49
C ASP A 217 -4.86 6.73 14.98
N ALA A 218 -4.01 6.17 15.79
CA ALA A 218 -3.99 6.38 17.22
C ALA A 218 -2.68 7.01 17.71
N SER A 219 -2.74 7.70 18.85
CA SER A 219 -1.55 8.27 19.48
C SER A 219 -0.60 7.16 19.97
N ASP A 220 0.67 7.52 20.21
CA ASP A 220 1.69 6.59 20.73
C ASP A 220 1.32 5.91 22.05
N ALA A 221 0.37 6.49 22.77
CA ALA A 221 -0.13 5.91 24.02
C ALA A 221 -1.14 4.77 23.85
N ARG A 222 -1.68 4.57 22.62
CA ARG A 222 -2.78 3.66 22.30
C ARG A 222 -2.59 2.91 20.98
N PRO A 223 -1.46 2.21 20.79
CA PRO A 223 -1.16 1.54 19.52
C PRO A 223 -2.19 0.48 19.14
N GLU A 224 -2.89 -0.11 20.12
CA GLU A 224 -3.96 -1.08 19.89
C GLU A 224 -5.18 -0.51 19.17
N ALA A 225 -5.41 0.81 19.25
CA ALA A 225 -6.53 1.48 18.60
C ALA A 225 -6.19 2.01 17.19
N ALA A 226 -4.93 1.90 16.74
CA ALA A 226 -4.50 2.45 15.46
C ALA A 226 -5.13 1.73 14.27
N GLY A 227 -5.74 2.52 13.38
CA GLY A 227 -6.37 2.06 12.14
C GLY A 227 -5.85 2.79 10.90
N MET A 228 -6.13 2.24 9.72
CA MET A 228 -5.64 2.70 8.42
C MET A 228 -6.70 3.38 7.53
N GLY A 229 -7.95 3.42 7.98
CA GLY A 229 -9.09 3.87 7.16
C GLY A 229 -8.92 5.29 6.63
N VAL A 230 -8.46 6.22 7.46
CA VAL A 230 -8.23 7.62 7.06
C VAL A 230 -7.16 7.71 5.98
N SER A 231 -6.03 7.01 6.13
CA SER A 231 -4.95 7.02 5.12
C SER A 231 -5.33 6.28 3.83
N MET A 232 -6.24 5.29 3.90
CA MET A 232 -6.82 4.66 2.71
C MET A 232 -7.67 5.67 1.92
N LEU A 233 -8.53 6.43 2.61
CA LEU A 233 -9.34 7.49 1.98
C LEU A 233 -8.46 8.60 1.39
N GLY A 234 -7.42 9.04 2.12
CA GLY A 234 -6.47 10.02 1.60
C GLY A 234 -5.75 9.55 0.34
N SER A 235 -5.28 8.29 0.33
CA SER A 235 -4.70 7.70 -0.87
C SER A 235 -5.70 7.58 -2.02
N LEU A 236 -6.95 7.23 -1.75
CA LEU A 236 -8.00 7.16 -2.77
C LEU A 236 -8.24 8.55 -3.40
N PHE A 237 -8.41 9.60 -2.59
CA PHE A 237 -8.60 10.97 -3.10
C PHE A 237 -7.40 11.45 -3.91
N MET A 238 -6.16 11.18 -3.46
CA MET A 238 -4.96 11.49 -4.25
C MET A 238 -4.96 10.78 -5.60
N MET A 239 -5.26 9.47 -5.64
CA MET A 239 -5.31 8.71 -6.89
C MET A 239 -6.37 9.22 -7.85
N LEU A 240 -7.52 9.68 -7.34
CA LEU A 240 -8.55 10.35 -8.17
C LEU A 240 -8.02 11.63 -8.80
N VAL A 241 -7.26 12.46 -8.04
CA VAL A 241 -6.63 13.67 -8.58
C VAL A 241 -5.60 13.31 -9.67
N VAL A 242 -4.73 12.33 -9.39
CA VAL A 242 -3.73 11.87 -10.38
C VAL A 242 -4.41 11.38 -11.65
N LEU A 243 -5.44 10.54 -11.52
CA LEU A 243 -6.17 10.02 -12.67
C LEU A 243 -6.86 11.13 -13.47
N ALA A 244 -7.50 12.07 -12.78
CA ALA A 244 -8.24 13.17 -13.40
C ALA A 244 -7.33 14.17 -14.14
N LEU A 245 -6.07 14.31 -13.71
CA LEU A 245 -5.14 15.27 -14.32
C LEU A 245 -4.10 14.59 -15.22
N ALA A 246 -3.39 13.56 -14.72
CA ALA A 246 -2.27 12.97 -15.45
C ALA A 246 -2.72 12.23 -16.72
N LEU A 247 -3.86 11.54 -16.68
CA LEU A 247 -4.35 10.80 -17.85
C LEU A 247 -4.75 11.74 -19.00
N PRO A 248 -5.69 12.70 -18.85
CA PRO A 248 -6.10 13.56 -19.96
C PRO A 248 -4.96 14.47 -20.44
N ILE A 249 -4.17 15.05 -19.54
CA ILE A 249 -3.03 15.91 -19.91
C ILE A 249 -1.96 15.09 -20.63
N GLY A 250 -1.59 13.92 -20.10
CA GLY A 250 -0.58 13.05 -20.69
C GLY A 250 -0.98 12.52 -22.05
N VAL A 251 -2.24 12.09 -22.23
CA VAL A 251 -2.77 11.63 -23.52
C VAL A 251 -2.85 12.77 -24.53
N ALA A 252 -3.36 13.94 -24.13
CA ALA A 252 -3.45 15.09 -25.03
C ALA A 252 -2.06 15.57 -25.50
N ALA A 253 -1.09 15.68 -24.57
CA ALA A 253 0.29 16.01 -24.91
C ALA A 253 0.91 14.98 -25.87
N SER A 254 0.66 13.69 -25.63
CA SER A 254 1.18 12.61 -26.48
C SER A 254 0.59 12.64 -27.88
N ILE A 255 -0.73 12.85 -28.00
CA ILE A 255 -1.40 12.98 -29.31
C ILE A 255 -0.82 14.18 -30.06
N TYR A 256 -0.66 15.33 -29.38
CA TYR A 256 -0.08 16.50 -30.03
C TYR A 256 1.34 16.21 -30.52
N LEU A 257 2.21 15.69 -29.67
CA LEU A 257 3.62 15.44 -30.01
C LEU A 257 3.79 14.39 -31.12
N GLU A 258 2.95 13.34 -31.12
CA GLU A 258 3.10 12.24 -32.07
C GLU A 258 2.41 12.50 -33.42
N GLU A 259 1.25 13.15 -33.39
CA GLU A 259 0.41 13.25 -34.55
C GLU A 259 0.41 14.67 -35.19
N PHE A 260 0.62 15.72 -34.42
CA PHE A 260 0.42 17.09 -34.88
C PHE A 260 1.66 17.97 -34.84
N ALA A 261 2.57 17.73 -33.91
CA ALA A 261 3.75 18.58 -33.72
C ALA A 261 4.67 18.55 -34.94
N PRO A 262 5.18 19.70 -35.39
CA PRO A 262 6.18 19.74 -36.44
C PRO A 262 7.50 19.16 -35.95
N GLN A 263 8.21 18.44 -36.79
CA GLN A 263 9.55 17.94 -36.48
C GLN A 263 10.55 19.12 -36.55
N ASN A 264 10.84 19.71 -35.41
CA ASN A 264 11.78 20.81 -35.27
C ASN A 264 12.52 20.75 -33.92
N TRP A 265 13.53 21.58 -33.76
CA TRP A 265 14.37 21.64 -32.55
C TRP A 265 13.56 21.90 -31.26
N LEU A 266 12.43 22.63 -31.32
CA LEU A 266 11.57 22.87 -30.17
C LEU A 266 10.89 21.59 -29.72
N THR A 267 10.37 20.79 -30.65
CA THR A 267 9.78 19.49 -30.36
C THR A 267 10.82 18.54 -29.74
N ASP A 268 12.04 18.54 -30.31
CA ASP A 268 13.14 17.72 -29.78
C ASP A 268 13.51 18.12 -28.33
N ILE A 269 13.56 19.43 -28.04
CA ILE A 269 13.78 19.91 -26.66
C ILE A 269 12.67 19.42 -25.73
N ILE A 270 11.40 19.51 -26.14
CA ILE A 270 10.29 19.05 -25.31
C ILE A 270 10.41 17.54 -25.04
N GLU A 271 10.72 16.74 -26.05
CA GLU A 271 10.87 15.28 -25.90
C GLU A 271 12.01 14.92 -24.96
N VAL A 272 13.16 15.57 -25.10
CA VAL A 272 14.32 15.35 -24.22
C VAL A 272 13.96 15.75 -22.79
N ASN A 273 13.25 16.86 -22.58
CA ASN A 273 12.85 17.30 -21.24
C ASN A 273 11.82 16.37 -20.60
N ILE A 274 10.87 15.84 -21.34
CA ILE A 274 9.94 14.81 -20.84
C ILE A 274 10.73 13.58 -20.36
N SER A 275 11.70 13.12 -21.14
CA SER A 275 12.54 11.98 -20.78
C SER A 275 13.43 12.28 -19.56
N ASN A 276 14.00 13.49 -19.48
CA ASN A 276 14.78 13.93 -18.34
C ASN A 276 13.92 14.03 -17.06
N LEU A 277 12.68 14.53 -17.19
CA LEU A 277 11.77 14.65 -16.06
C LEU A 277 11.40 13.26 -15.47
N ALA A 278 11.33 12.21 -16.31
CA ALA A 278 11.15 10.84 -15.84
C ALA A 278 12.32 10.30 -15.02
N ALA A 279 13.51 10.87 -15.16
CA ALA A 279 14.71 10.49 -14.42
C ALA A 279 14.92 11.29 -13.12
N VAL A 280 14.08 12.30 -12.86
CA VAL A 280 14.20 13.14 -11.64
C VAL A 280 13.81 12.31 -10.42
N PRO A 281 14.63 12.33 -9.33
CA PRO A 281 14.27 11.64 -8.09
C PRO A 281 12.94 12.14 -7.53
N SER A 282 12.08 11.22 -7.08
CA SER A 282 10.72 11.53 -6.61
C SER A 282 10.68 12.57 -5.48
N ILE A 283 11.69 12.59 -4.62
CA ILE A 283 11.80 13.57 -3.53
C ILE A 283 11.84 15.02 -4.02
N VAL A 284 12.40 15.28 -5.21
CA VAL A 284 12.47 16.63 -5.80
C VAL A 284 11.07 17.16 -6.11
N PHE A 285 10.16 16.30 -6.57
CA PHE A 285 8.75 16.68 -6.77
C PHE A 285 8.06 17.04 -5.45
N GLY A 286 8.44 16.39 -4.34
CA GLY A 286 7.97 16.77 -3.01
C GLY A 286 8.44 18.17 -2.59
N ILE A 287 9.71 18.50 -2.83
CA ILE A 287 10.27 19.85 -2.58
C ILE A 287 9.54 20.88 -3.46
N LEU A 288 9.32 20.55 -4.74
CA LEU A 288 8.58 21.41 -5.66
C LEU A 288 7.13 21.61 -5.16
N GLY A 289 6.49 20.55 -4.70
CA GLY A 289 5.15 20.60 -4.13
C GLY A 289 5.07 21.51 -2.91
N LEU A 290 6.02 21.40 -2.00
CA LEU A 290 6.13 22.30 -0.85
C LEU A 290 6.34 23.76 -1.27
N ALA A 291 7.25 24.01 -2.20
CA ALA A 291 7.60 25.37 -2.62
C ALA A 291 6.46 26.03 -3.43
N VAL A 292 5.91 25.32 -4.41
CA VAL A 292 4.92 25.89 -5.35
C VAL A 292 3.51 25.76 -4.79
N PHE A 293 3.05 24.56 -4.45
CA PHE A 293 1.64 24.39 -4.11
C PHE A 293 1.32 24.89 -2.70
N ILE A 294 2.19 24.66 -1.72
CA ILE A 294 1.92 25.06 -0.34
C ILE A 294 2.37 26.51 -0.11
N ASN A 295 3.65 26.85 -0.38
CA ASN A 295 4.18 28.15 -0.02
C ASN A 295 3.76 29.28 -0.98
N TYR A 296 3.73 29.02 -2.30
CA TYR A 296 3.39 30.04 -3.29
C TYR A 296 1.87 30.11 -3.58
N MET A 297 1.23 28.94 -3.81
CA MET A 297 -0.22 28.91 -4.09
C MET A 297 -1.09 28.87 -2.83
N HIS A 298 -0.48 28.76 -1.63
CA HIS A 298 -1.17 28.72 -0.33
C HIS A 298 -2.20 27.59 -0.20
N LEU A 299 -1.96 26.45 -0.88
CA LEU A 299 -2.80 25.27 -0.69
C LEU A 299 -2.52 24.63 0.69
N PRO A 300 -3.53 23.99 1.31
CA PRO A 300 -3.37 23.42 2.63
C PRO A 300 -2.34 22.27 2.62
N SER A 301 -1.42 22.29 3.59
CA SER A 301 -0.47 21.19 3.79
C SER A 301 -1.21 19.91 4.17
N SER A 302 -0.60 18.76 3.88
CA SER A 302 -1.17 17.43 4.14
C SER A 302 -2.50 17.14 3.40
N ALA A 303 -2.93 17.99 2.48
CA ALA A 303 -4.17 17.79 1.74
C ALA A 303 -3.98 16.78 0.61
N PRO A 304 -4.93 15.84 0.40
CA PRO A 304 -4.90 14.89 -0.71
C PRO A 304 -4.81 15.57 -2.09
N LEU A 305 -5.38 16.74 -2.26
CA LEU A 305 -5.24 17.54 -3.49
C LEU A 305 -3.77 17.86 -3.78
N VAL A 306 -3.02 18.35 -2.78
CA VAL A 306 -1.59 18.69 -2.95
C VAL A 306 -0.78 17.44 -3.24
N GLY A 307 -1.04 16.35 -2.50
CA GLY A 307 -0.42 15.04 -2.76
C GLY A 307 -0.69 14.57 -4.19
N GLY A 308 -1.93 14.65 -4.64
CA GLY A 308 -2.33 14.29 -6.00
C GLY A 308 -1.67 15.16 -7.08
N LEU A 309 -1.53 16.47 -6.86
CA LEU A 309 -0.82 17.37 -7.79
C LEU A 309 0.67 16.99 -7.92
N VAL A 310 1.34 16.75 -6.79
CA VAL A 310 2.75 16.34 -6.77
C VAL A 310 2.95 15.00 -7.49
N LEU A 311 2.11 14.01 -7.18
CA LEU A 311 2.16 12.72 -7.84
C LEU A 311 1.80 12.80 -9.33
N THR A 312 0.91 13.72 -9.73
CA THR A 312 0.59 14.01 -11.13
C THR A 312 1.84 14.45 -11.90
N LEU A 313 2.60 15.42 -11.36
CA LEU A 313 3.84 15.87 -12.00
C LEU A 313 4.83 14.74 -12.23
N MET A 314 4.94 13.82 -11.27
CA MET A 314 5.84 12.68 -11.33
C MET A 314 5.37 11.61 -12.33
N THR A 315 4.04 11.38 -12.45
CA THR A 315 3.49 10.34 -13.32
C THR A 315 3.28 10.79 -14.77
N LEU A 316 3.16 12.09 -15.03
CA LEU A 316 2.99 12.64 -16.37
C LEU A 316 4.00 12.13 -17.39
N PRO A 317 5.33 12.13 -17.15
CA PRO A 317 6.30 11.62 -18.09
C PRO A 317 6.07 10.15 -18.45
N THR A 318 5.78 9.31 -17.46
CA THR A 318 5.49 7.88 -17.66
C THR A 318 4.28 7.67 -18.57
N ILE A 319 3.20 8.43 -18.33
CA ILE A 319 1.98 8.36 -19.15
C ILE A 319 2.25 8.88 -20.56
N ILE A 320 2.98 9.99 -20.71
CA ILE A 320 3.32 10.54 -22.04
C ILE A 320 4.14 9.54 -22.83
N ILE A 321 5.22 8.99 -22.26
CA ILE A 321 6.11 8.05 -22.95
C ILE A 321 5.36 6.78 -23.38
N SER A 322 4.57 6.20 -22.47
CA SER A 322 3.79 4.98 -22.76
C SER A 322 2.68 5.22 -23.79
N THR A 323 2.02 6.38 -23.74
CA THR A 323 0.99 6.79 -24.69
C THR A 323 1.58 6.97 -26.08
N ARG A 324 2.71 7.67 -26.20
CA ARG A 324 3.42 7.83 -27.48
C ARG A 324 3.85 6.49 -28.06
N ALA A 325 4.41 5.61 -27.24
CA ALA A 325 4.76 4.25 -27.68
C ALA A 325 3.53 3.49 -28.21
N SER A 326 2.37 3.64 -27.56
CA SER A 326 1.12 3.01 -27.97
C SER A 326 0.57 3.59 -29.28
N LEU A 327 0.68 4.91 -29.47
CA LEU A 327 0.31 5.58 -30.74
C LEU A 327 1.23 5.15 -31.88
N LYS A 328 2.54 5.06 -31.66
CA LYS A 328 3.53 4.59 -32.66
C LYS A 328 3.30 3.13 -33.08
N ALA A 329 2.80 2.30 -32.18
CA ALA A 329 2.53 0.89 -32.45
C ALA A 329 1.37 0.67 -33.47
N VAL A 330 0.50 1.67 -33.65
CA VAL A 330 -0.58 1.59 -34.66
C VAL A 330 0.02 1.69 -36.05
N PRO A 331 -0.25 0.71 -36.97
CA PRO A 331 0.32 0.71 -38.33
C PRO A 331 0.01 1.99 -39.09
N PRO A 332 0.99 2.58 -39.83
CA PRO A 332 0.77 3.78 -40.65
C PRO A 332 -0.34 3.63 -41.70
N SER A 333 -0.50 2.40 -42.22
CA SER A 333 -1.54 2.09 -43.24
C SER A 333 -2.96 2.42 -42.75
N ILE A 334 -3.23 2.40 -41.45
CA ILE A 334 -4.55 2.79 -40.91
C ILE A 334 -4.77 4.29 -41.08
N ARG A 335 -3.72 5.08 -40.81
CA ARG A 335 -3.76 6.55 -41.03
C ARG A 335 -3.95 6.88 -42.49
N ASP A 336 -3.17 6.23 -43.36
CA ASP A 336 -3.20 6.44 -44.81
C ASP A 336 -4.57 6.03 -45.39
N ALA A 337 -5.13 4.91 -44.94
CA ALA A 337 -6.46 4.47 -45.38
C ALA A 337 -7.55 5.46 -44.97
N ALA A 338 -7.53 5.98 -43.75
CA ALA A 338 -8.49 6.98 -43.28
C ALA A 338 -8.39 8.28 -44.10
N LEU A 339 -7.19 8.77 -44.35
CA LEU A 339 -6.94 9.95 -45.18
C LEU A 339 -7.36 9.70 -46.66
N GLY A 340 -7.11 8.50 -47.18
CA GLY A 340 -7.48 8.11 -48.55
C GLY A 340 -8.98 8.09 -48.82
N VAL A 341 -9.82 7.84 -47.81
CA VAL A 341 -11.29 7.95 -47.92
C VAL A 341 -11.81 9.36 -47.57
N GLY A 342 -10.92 10.34 -47.39
CA GLY A 342 -11.26 11.76 -47.20
C GLY A 342 -11.45 12.18 -45.72
N ALA A 343 -11.05 11.37 -44.77
CA ALA A 343 -11.07 11.79 -43.37
C ALA A 343 -10.03 12.89 -43.11
N SER A 344 -10.35 13.85 -42.23
CA SER A 344 -9.36 14.81 -41.74
C SER A 344 -8.37 14.11 -40.82
N LYS A 345 -7.18 14.71 -40.63
CA LYS A 345 -6.16 14.19 -39.70
C LYS A 345 -6.71 13.98 -38.27
N MET A 346 -7.54 14.92 -37.81
CA MET A 346 -8.23 14.82 -36.54
C MET A 346 -9.16 13.61 -36.46
N GLN A 347 -9.96 13.39 -37.50
CA GLN A 347 -10.87 12.23 -37.59
C GLN A 347 -10.10 10.92 -37.64
N SER A 348 -9.00 10.86 -38.41
CA SER A 348 -8.12 9.68 -38.48
C SER A 348 -7.60 9.33 -37.08
N VAL A 349 -7.10 10.33 -36.34
CA VAL A 349 -6.54 10.12 -35.00
C VAL A 349 -7.61 9.67 -34.00
N PHE A 350 -8.71 10.42 -33.86
CA PHE A 350 -9.70 10.16 -32.81
C PHE A 350 -10.61 8.97 -33.09
N HIS A 351 -10.93 8.66 -34.35
CA HIS A 351 -11.83 7.55 -34.68
C HIS A 351 -11.10 6.22 -34.96
N HIS A 352 -9.83 6.28 -35.37
CA HIS A 352 -9.10 5.07 -35.80
C HIS A 352 -7.85 4.81 -34.92
N VAL A 353 -6.94 5.79 -34.81
CA VAL A 353 -5.66 5.58 -34.12
C VAL A 353 -5.84 5.46 -32.60
N LEU A 354 -6.53 6.42 -31.98
CA LEU A 354 -6.70 6.47 -30.53
C LEU A 354 -7.45 5.25 -29.96
N PRO A 355 -8.56 4.77 -30.57
CA PRO A 355 -9.22 3.55 -30.10
C PRO A 355 -8.33 2.31 -30.17
N LEU A 356 -7.44 2.21 -31.16
CA LEU A 356 -6.49 1.10 -31.29
C LEU A 356 -5.32 1.21 -30.31
N ALA A 357 -4.88 2.43 -30.01
CA ALA A 357 -3.85 2.69 -29.01
C ALA A 357 -4.36 2.61 -27.55
N ALA A 358 -5.68 2.73 -27.33
CA ALA A 358 -6.29 2.82 -26.00
C ALA A 358 -5.89 1.69 -25.04
N PRO A 359 -5.81 0.41 -25.43
CA PRO A 359 -5.35 -0.65 -24.52
C PRO A 359 -3.92 -0.42 -24.02
N GLY A 360 -3.03 0.07 -24.87
CA GLY A 360 -1.65 0.40 -24.50
C GLY A 360 -1.57 1.64 -23.60
N ILE A 361 -2.35 2.68 -23.91
CA ILE A 361 -2.48 3.90 -23.10
C ILE A 361 -2.95 3.55 -21.68
N LEU A 362 -4.03 2.77 -21.56
CA LEU A 362 -4.55 2.34 -20.27
C LEU A 362 -3.54 1.49 -19.50
N THR A 363 -2.76 0.65 -20.18
CA THR A 363 -1.69 -0.13 -19.55
C THR A 363 -0.62 0.78 -18.95
N GLY A 364 -0.14 1.76 -19.71
CA GLY A 364 0.83 2.74 -19.22
C GLY A 364 0.28 3.58 -18.05
N THR A 365 -0.99 3.95 -18.10
CA THR A 365 -1.67 4.66 -17.01
C THR A 365 -1.73 3.81 -15.74
N ILE A 366 -2.07 2.52 -15.85
CA ILE A 366 -2.09 1.58 -14.72
C ILE A 366 -0.72 1.49 -14.06
N ILE A 367 0.35 1.38 -14.86
CA ILE A 367 1.73 1.34 -14.36
C ILE A 367 2.08 2.64 -13.63
N GLY A 368 1.76 3.80 -14.22
CA GLY A 368 2.01 5.10 -13.60
C GLY A 368 1.25 5.30 -12.29
N LEU A 369 -0.04 4.90 -12.23
CA LEU A 369 -0.84 4.95 -11.00
C LEU A 369 -0.31 4.01 -9.91
N ALA A 370 0.11 2.80 -10.27
CA ALA A 370 0.71 1.85 -9.35
C ALA A 370 2.02 2.39 -8.74
N GLN A 371 2.85 3.03 -9.57
CA GLN A 371 4.06 3.71 -9.13
C GLN A 371 3.72 4.86 -8.16
N ALA A 372 2.78 5.74 -8.52
CA ALA A 372 2.35 6.86 -7.69
C ALA A 372 1.82 6.41 -6.32
N LEU A 373 1.05 5.33 -6.26
CA LEU A 373 0.49 4.81 -5.00
C LEU A 373 1.58 4.30 -4.05
N GLY A 374 2.70 3.81 -4.58
CA GLY A 374 3.82 3.32 -3.78
C GLY A 374 4.79 4.40 -3.28
N GLU A 375 4.66 5.64 -3.76
CA GLU A 375 5.58 6.72 -3.41
C GLU A 375 5.35 7.25 -2.00
N THR A 376 6.44 7.39 -1.26
CA THR A 376 6.42 7.86 0.13
C THR A 376 7.14 9.19 0.29
N ALA A 377 8.34 9.34 -0.28
CA ALA A 377 9.22 10.47 -0.04
C ALA A 377 8.59 11.84 -0.37
N PRO A 378 7.94 12.06 -1.52
CA PRO A 378 7.32 13.35 -1.81
C PRO A 378 6.16 13.67 -0.86
N LEU A 379 5.41 12.65 -0.39
CA LEU A 379 4.28 12.82 0.51
C LEU A 379 4.73 13.24 1.91
N LEU A 380 5.88 12.74 2.38
CA LEU A 380 6.47 13.17 3.65
C LEU A 380 6.81 14.67 3.64
N LEU A 381 7.34 15.18 2.54
CA LEU A 381 7.77 16.58 2.42
C LEU A 381 6.61 17.57 2.40
N ILE A 382 5.46 17.18 1.89
CA ILE A 382 4.25 18.01 1.90
C ILE A 382 3.43 17.87 3.18
N GLY A 383 3.94 17.14 4.17
CA GLY A 383 3.38 17.05 5.51
C GLY A 383 2.37 15.93 5.74
N MET A 384 2.21 14.96 4.82
CA MET A 384 1.26 13.83 4.99
C MET A 384 1.75 12.75 5.98
N VAL A 385 2.32 13.19 7.10
CA VAL A 385 2.90 12.35 8.15
C VAL A 385 2.25 12.55 9.51
N GLY A 386 1.20 13.38 9.58
CA GLY A 386 0.58 13.74 10.85
C GLY A 386 -0.34 12.64 11.39
N PHE A 387 -0.40 12.55 12.71
CA PHE A 387 -1.48 11.86 13.41
C PHE A 387 -2.81 12.55 13.08
N ILE A 388 -3.72 11.83 12.43
CA ILE A 388 -5.06 12.32 12.08
C ILE A 388 -6.08 11.47 12.80
N ALA A 389 -6.64 12.04 13.86
CA ALA A 389 -7.67 11.41 14.68
C ALA A 389 -9.10 11.66 14.15
N SER A 390 -9.24 12.38 13.04
CA SER A 390 -10.56 12.75 12.50
C SER A 390 -11.22 11.62 11.73
N ASN A 391 -12.53 11.61 11.77
CA ASN A 391 -13.39 10.69 11.04
C ASN A 391 -13.36 10.95 9.52
N ALA A 392 -14.08 10.10 8.77
CA ALA A 392 -14.25 10.26 7.33
C ALA A 392 -14.72 11.68 6.96
N PRO A 393 -14.28 12.22 5.82
CA PRO A 393 -14.68 13.55 5.38
C PRO A 393 -16.19 13.62 5.07
N ASP A 394 -16.83 14.72 5.46
CA ASP A 394 -18.26 14.93 5.27
C ASP A 394 -18.66 15.21 3.81
N SER A 395 -17.70 15.56 2.97
CA SER A 395 -17.90 15.88 1.55
C SER A 395 -16.66 15.57 0.71
N ILE A 396 -16.82 15.49 -0.62
CA ILE A 396 -15.69 15.34 -1.55
C ILE A 396 -14.72 16.53 -1.42
N ALA A 397 -15.23 17.74 -1.23
CA ALA A 397 -14.39 18.93 -1.09
C ALA A 397 -13.55 18.85 0.20
N SER A 398 -14.16 18.47 1.33
CA SER A 398 -13.41 18.25 2.57
C SER A 398 -12.42 17.10 2.43
N GLY A 399 -12.77 16.03 1.73
CA GLY A 399 -11.88 14.90 1.45
C GLY A 399 -10.62 15.28 0.64
N LEU A 400 -10.72 16.29 -0.22
CA LEU A 400 -9.62 16.78 -1.04
C LEU A 400 -8.76 17.84 -0.33
N LEU A 401 -9.36 18.69 0.47
CA LEU A 401 -8.73 19.90 1.04
C LEU A 401 -8.37 19.77 2.52
N SER A 402 -9.03 18.89 3.27
CA SER A 402 -8.70 18.69 4.68
C SER A 402 -7.39 17.89 4.83
N PRO A 403 -6.60 18.19 5.87
CA PRO A 403 -5.40 17.42 6.17
C PRO A 403 -5.71 15.92 6.28
N ASN A 404 -4.90 15.11 5.61
CA ASN A 404 -5.05 13.66 5.59
C ASN A 404 -3.67 12.99 5.53
N SER A 405 -3.63 11.67 5.75
CA SER A 405 -2.44 10.86 5.55
C SER A 405 -2.58 10.00 4.29
N ALA A 406 -1.48 9.41 3.86
CA ALA A 406 -1.44 8.45 2.78
C ALA A 406 -0.97 7.09 3.29
N MET A 407 -1.44 5.98 2.71
CA MET A 407 -1.05 4.64 3.16
C MET A 407 0.48 4.44 3.26
N PRO A 408 1.30 4.79 2.23
CA PRO A 408 2.75 4.63 2.35
C PRO A 408 3.37 5.48 3.46
N ALA A 409 2.88 6.72 3.62
CA ALA A 409 3.34 7.62 4.67
C ALA A 409 2.96 7.11 6.06
N GLN A 410 1.74 6.59 6.24
CA GLN A 410 1.27 6.00 7.48
C GLN A 410 2.06 4.75 7.88
N ILE A 411 2.35 3.86 6.93
CA ILE A 411 3.20 2.67 7.15
C ILE A 411 4.59 3.10 7.62
N TYR A 412 5.18 4.11 6.97
CA TYR A 412 6.48 4.64 7.35
C TYR A 412 6.46 5.24 8.77
N GLU A 413 5.42 6.01 9.12
CA GLU A 413 5.27 6.57 10.46
C GLU A 413 5.16 5.49 11.52
N TRP A 414 4.33 4.47 11.31
CA TRP A 414 4.22 3.36 12.26
C TRP A 414 5.52 2.58 12.41
N ALA A 415 6.26 2.38 11.31
CA ALA A 415 7.55 1.69 11.35
C ALA A 415 8.63 2.44 12.14
N LYS A 416 8.50 3.76 12.33
CA LYS A 416 9.42 4.59 13.13
C LYS A 416 9.05 4.68 14.61
N ARG A 417 7.80 4.39 14.97
CA ARG A 417 7.34 4.51 16.35
C ARG A 417 8.01 3.48 17.25
N ALA A 418 8.29 3.85 18.49
CA ALA A 418 9.07 3.01 19.40
C ALA A 418 8.32 1.77 19.91
N ASP A 419 6.98 1.80 19.97
CA ASP A 419 6.21 0.67 20.45
C ASP A 419 6.12 -0.45 19.41
N PRO A 420 6.52 -1.69 19.74
CA PRO A 420 6.49 -2.83 18.82
C PRO A 420 5.10 -3.14 18.22
N ALA A 421 4.01 -2.69 18.85
CA ALA A 421 2.67 -2.87 18.33
C ALA A 421 2.45 -2.06 17.04
N PHE A 422 3.05 -0.87 16.91
CA PHE A 422 3.02 -0.11 15.66
C PHE A 422 3.79 -0.80 14.54
N TYR A 423 4.85 -1.53 14.87
CA TYR A 423 5.58 -2.31 13.88
C TYR A 423 4.72 -3.42 13.28
N GLU A 424 3.91 -4.11 14.09
CA GLU A 424 2.90 -5.06 13.60
C GLU A 424 1.86 -4.37 12.71
N ARG A 425 1.37 -3.17 13.14
CA ARG A 425 0.45 -2.35 12.35
C ARG A 425 1.06 -1.94 11.01
N ALA A 426 2.33 -1.57 10.97
CA ALA A 426 3.03 -1.27 9.73
C ALA A 426 3.05 -2.46 8.76
N TRP A 427 3.37 -3.67 9.25
CA TRP A 427 3.31 -4.89 8.43
C TRP A 427 1.89 -5.21 7.94
N GLY A 428 0.89 -5.05 8.81
CA GLY A 428 -0.52 -5.17 8.41
C GLY A 428 -0.92 -4.11 7.39
N GLY A 429 -0.43 -2.88 7.54
CA GLY A 429 -0.62 -1.79 6.59
C GLY A 429 -0.06 -2.09 5.21
N ILE A 430 1.10 -2.76 5.13
CA ILE A 430 1.65 -3.23 3.85
C ILE A 430 0.68 -4.22 3.18
N ILE A 431 0.05 -5.13 3.94
CA ILE A 431 -0.95 -6.06 3.38
C ILE A 431 -2.14 -5.28 2.83
N ILE A 432 -2.67 -4.29 3.57
CA ILE A 432 -3.77 -3.44 3.11
C ILE A 432 -3.37 -2.68 1.84
N LEU A 433 -2.17 -2.09 1.80
CA LEU A 433 -1.65 -1.38 0.62
C LEU A 433 -1.56 -2.31 -0.61
N LEU A 434 -1.06 -3.52 -0.44
CA LEU A 434 -0.98 -4.51 -1.52
C LEU A 434 -2.38 -4.92 -2.02
N VAL A 435 -3.33 -5.16 -1.11
CA VAL A 435 -4.72 -5.48 -1.47
C VAL A 435 -5.36 -4.29 -2.20
N PHE A 436 -5.16 -3.08 -1.73
CA PHE A 436 -5.66 -1.86 -2.38
C PHE A 436 -5.08 -1.71 -3.79
N LEU A 437 -3.77 -1.88 -3.96
CA LEU A 437 -3.08 -1.82 -5.24
C LEU A 437 -3.59 -2.90 -6.21
N ILE A 438 -3.74 -4.13 -5.74
CA ILE A 438 -4.27 -5.24 -6.56
C ILE A 438 -5.71 -4.94 -6.98
N THR A 439 -6.54 -4.40 -6.07
CA THR A 439 -7.94 -4.05 -6.36
C THR A 439 -8.02 -2.95 -7.42
N MET A 440 -7.23 -1.88 -7.27
CA MET A 440 -7.16 -0.78 -8.23
C MET A 440 -6.67 -1.26 -9.61
N ASN A 441 -5.61 -2.07 -9.63
CA ASN A 441 -5.08 -2.63 -10.88
C ASN A 441 -6.09 -3.58 -11.54
N THR A 442 -6.78 -4.41 -10.77
CA THR A 442 -7.80 -5.33 -11.29
C THR A 442 -8.96 -4.55 -11.92
N LEU A 443 -9.45 -3.51 -11.23
CA LEU A 443 -10.49 -2.63 -11.75
C LEU A 443 -10.06 -1.97 -13.08
N ALA A 444 -8.85 -1.44 -13.11
CA ALA A 444 -8.29 -0.81 -14.29
C ALA A 444 -8.09 -1.80 -15.45
N VAL A 445 -7.67 -3.05 -15.19
CA VAL A 445 -7.56 -4.12 -16.19
C VAL A 445 -8.94 -4.53 -16.72
N ILE A 446 -9.95 -4.63 -15.85
CA ILE A 446 -11.33 -4.93 -16.29
C ILE A 446 -11.84 -3.81 -17.20
N LEU A 447 -11.61 -2.56 -16.80
CA LEU A 447 -11.98 -1.40 -17.64
C LEU A 447 -11.25 -1.43 -18.97
N ARG A 448 -9.94 -1.69 -18.99
CA ARG A 448 -9.15 -1.84 -20.22
C ARG A 448 -9.73 -2.90 -21.15
N ARG A 449 -10.09 -4.09 -20.62
CA ARG A 449 -10.66 -5.18 -21.43
C ARG A 449 -11.95 -4.79 -22.15
N ARG A 450 -12.73 -3.88 -21.59
CA ARG A 450 -13.95 -3.37 -22.20
C ARG A 450 -13.68 -2.53 -23.46
N PHE A 451 -12.50 -1.88 -23.52
CA PHE A 451 -12.07 -1.07 -24.67
C PHE A 451 -11.18 -1.85 -25.66
N GLU A 452 -10.74 -3.04 -25.31
CA GLU A 452 -9.93 -3.91 -26.15
C GLU A 452 -10.81 -4.50 -27.27
N ARG A 453 -10.67 -3.96 -28.48
CA ARG A 453 -11.28 -4.54 -29.69
C ARG A 453 -10.33 -5.60 -30.23
N ARG A 454 -10.74 -6.85 -30.18
CA ARG A 454 -10.04 -7.95 -30.87
C ARG A 454 -10.53 -8.00 -32.30
N TRP A 455 -9.63 -7.85 -33.21
CA TRP A 455 -9.86 -7.99 -34.64
C TRP A 455 -9.54 -9.41 -35.07
#